data_1020d61f96893b7a3894272ae8726f43
#
_entry.id   1020d61f96893b7a3894272ae8726f43
#
_cell.length_a   1.000
_cell.length_b   1.000
_cell.length_c   1.000
_cell.angle_alpha   90.00
_cell.angle_beta   90.00
_cell.angle_gamma   90.00
#
_symmetry.space_group_name_H-M   'P 1'
#
loop_
_entity.id
_entity.type
_entity.pdbx_description
1 polymer ?
#
loop_
_entity_poly.entity_id
_entity_poly.type
_entity_poly.pdbx_seq_one_letter_code
_entity_poly.pdbx_strand_id
1 'polypeptide(L)'
;SYMVYGPLANGATTLLFEGVPTYPDVRRICQIVDKHQVNVLYTAPTAIRALMAHGDYPAQGTHCNSLRLLGSVGEPINPQAWQWYYETIGKSRCPIVDTWWQTETGGIMITPLPGVTALKPGAASMPFFGIQPAVVDKHGQELLLAAEGNLVIRDSWPGQARTVYGDHARFIQTYFSTYENQYFTGDGCRRDDDGYYWITGRVDDVLNVSGHRLGTAEIESALVSHPAVAEAAVVGYAHDIKGQGIYVFVSPVAGQSVNDALTLDLQNWVRKELSPIATPDIIQWTRDLPKTRSGKIMRRILRKIAANEHDQLGDVSTLADPSVVESLIANRLNR
;
A
#
# COMPACT_ATOMS: atom_id res chain seq x y z
N SER A 1 -12.84 -9.32 -5.24
CA SER A 1 -13.74 -9.67 -6.37
C SER A 1 -13.01 -9.80 -7.70
N TYR A 2 -12.13 -8.86 -8.06
CA TYR A 2 -11.42 -8.90 -9.37
C TYR A 2 -10.64 -10.21 -9.61
N MET A 3 -9.91 -10.73 -8.62
CA MET A 3 -9.15 -11.99 -8.75
C MET A 3 -10.01 -13.23 -9.00
N VAL A 4 -11.30 -13.15 -8.70
CA VAL A 4 -12.26 -14.21 -9.03
C VAL A 4 -12.88 -13.92 -10.41
N TYR A 5 -13.48 -12.75 -10.58
CA TYR A 5 -14.24 -12.44 -11.79
C TYR A 5 -13.36 -12.18 -13.01
N GLY A 6 -12.25 -11.47 -12.86
CA GLY A 6 -11.36 -11.13 -13.98
C GLY A 6 -10.80 -12.36 -14.69
N PRO A 7 -10.10 -13.27 -14.01
CA PRO A 7 -9.59 -14.49 -14.62
C PRO A 7 -10.70 -15.39 -15.21
N LEU A 8 -11.78 -15.62 -14.46
CA LEU A 8 -12.86 -16.49 -14.91
C LEU A 8 -13.61 -15.92 -16.13
N ALA A 9 -13.82 -14.60 -16.18
CA ALA A 9 -14.43 -13.94 -17.35
C ALA A 9 -13.57 -14.07 -18.61
N ASN A 10 -12.27 -14.26 -18.46
CA ASN A 10 -11.31 -14.47 -19.55
C ASN A 10 -11.01 -15.97 -19.81
N GLY A 11 -11.77 -16.89 -19.22
CA GLY A 11 -11.57 -18.32 -19.39
C GLY A 11 -10.31 -18.88 -18.74
N ALA A 12 -9.70 -18.10 -17.81
CA ALA A 12 -8.54 -18.56 -17.06
C ALA A 12 -8.94 -19.33 -15.79
N THR A 13 -8.04 -20.16 -15.29
CA THR A 13 -8.21 -20.86 -14.01
C THR A 13 -7.74 -19.98 -12.87
N THR A 14 -8.58 -19.82 -11.85
CA THR A 14 -8.20 -19.19 -10.58
C THR A 14 -7.92 -20.27 -9.55
N LEU A 15 -6.69 -20.28 -9.01
CA LEU A 15 -6.32 -21.18 -7.93
C LEU A 15 -6.65 -20.53 -6.59
N LEU A 16 -7.46 -21.21 -5.78
CA LEU A 16 -7.79 -20.83 -4.43
C LEU A 16 -7.19 -21.83 -3.45
N PHE A 17 -6.60 -21.36 -2.37
CA PHE A 17 -6.11 -22.22 -1.30
C PHE A 17 -6.51 -21.66 0.07
N GLU A 18 -6.71 -22.56 1.04
CA GLU A 18 -7.04 -22.19 2.40
C GLU A 18 -5.78 -21.96 3.22
N GLY A 19 -5.81 -20.95 4.09
CA GLY A 19 -4.75 -20.62 5.02
C GLY A 19 -4.03 -19.30 4.71
N VAL A 20 -3.04 -18.99 5.56
CA VAL A 20 -2.21 -17.79 5.41
C VAL A 20 -0.95 -18.07 4.60
N PRO A 21 -0.36 -17.05 3.94
CA PRO A 21 0.80 -17.25 3.05
C PRO A 21 2.03 -17.87 3.71
N THR A 22 2.19 -17.66 5.02
CA THR A 22 3.36 -18.11 5.78
C THR A 22 3.17 -19.42 6.56
N TYR A 23 1.99 -20.06 6.47
CA TYR A 23 1.70 -21.31 7.16
C TYR A 23 1.54 -22.49 6.20
N PRO A 24 2.05 -23.68 6.53
CA PRO A 24 2.90 -24.04 7.69
C PRO A 24 4.36 -23.56 7.55
N ASP A 25 4.74 -23.11 6.37
CA ASP A 25 6.10 -22.68 6.01
C ASP A 25 6.02 -21.52 5.02
N VAL A 26 6.93 -20.55 5.12
CA VAL A 26 6.95 -19.36 4.26
C VAL A 26 7.23 -19.66 2.78
N ARG A 27 7.71 -20.87 2.46
CA ARG A 27 7.87 -21.37 1.06
C ARG A 27 6.55 -21.81 0.43
N ARG A 28 5.45 -21.83 1.20
CA ARG A 28 4.16 -22.36 0.75
C ARG A 28 3.70 -21.81 -0.60
N ILE A 29 3.83 -20.49 -0.81
CA ILE A 29 3.40 -19.86 -2.07
C ILE A 29 4.20 -20.45 -3.25
N CYS A 30 5.53 -20.49 -3.15
CA CYS A 30 6.38 -21.03 -4.21
C CYS A 30 6.14 -22.54 -4.42
N GLN A 31 5.89 -23.30 -3.34
CA GLN A 31 5.51 -24.72 -3.44
C GLN A 31 4.16 -24.91 -4.15
N ILE A 32 3.18 -24.04 -3.92
CA ILE A 32 1.90 -24.04 -4.62
C ILE A 32 2.11 -23.73 -6.12
N VAL A 33 2.95 -22.71 -6.41
CA VAL A 33 3.32 -22.37 -7.80
C VAL A 33 3.90 -23.56 -8.53
N ASP A 34 4.87 -24.25 -7.95
CA ASP A 34 5.52 -25.42 -8.57
C ASP A 34 4.55 -26.60 -8.70
N LYS A 35 3.78 -26.89 -7.63
CA LYS A 35 2.84 -28.01 -7.61
C LYS A 35 1.73 -27.87 -8.66
N HIS A 36 1.18 -26.67 -8.80
CA HIS A 36 0.02 -26.41 -9.65
C HIS A 36 0.37 -25.72 -10.97
N GLN A 37 1.66 -25.51 -11.23
CA GLN A 37 2.17 -24.88 -12.45
C GLN A 37 1.50 -23.50 -12.70
N VAL A 38 1.45 -22.67 -11.64
CA VAL A 38 0.84 -21.35 -11.69
C VAL A 38 1.62 -20.43 -12.63
N ASN A 39 0.91 -19.74 -13.52
CA ASN A 39 1.51 -18.87 -14.53
C ASN A 39 1.57 -17.40 -14.08
N VAL A 40 0.62 -16.96 -13.25
CA VAL A 40 0.52 -15.57 -12.78
C VAL A 40 0.36 -15.59 -11.26
N LEU A 41 1.26 -14.92 -10.55
CA LEU A 41 1.14 -14.71 -9.11
C LEU A 41 0.76 -13.24 -8.86
N TYR A 42 -0.44 -13.00 -8.36
CA TYR A 42 -0.99 -11.67 -8.12
C TYR A 42 -1.32 -11.52 -6.63
N THR A 43 -0.59 -10.63 -5.93
CA THR A 43 -0.67 -10.51 -4.48
C THR A 43 -0.49 -9.05 -4.01
N ALA A 44 -0.59 -8.82 -2.70
CA ALA A 44 -0.44 -7.49 -2.12
C ALA A 44 1.01 -7.24 -1.64
N PRO A 45 1.49 -5.99 -1.66
CA PRO A 45 2.80 -5.61 -1.12
C PRO A 45 3.02 -6.03 0.34
N THR A 46 1.99 -6.01 1.17
CA THR A 46 2.06 -6.52 2.56
C THR A 46 2.47 -8.00 2.60
N ALA A 47 1.91 -8.85 1.73
CA ALA A 47 2.31 -10.26 1.66
C ALA A 47 3.74 -10.42 1.13
N ILE A 48 4.13 -9.60 0.15
CA ILE A 48 5.49 -9.59 -0.40
C ILE A 48 6.50 -9.22 0.70
N ARG A 49 6.25 -8.16 1.47
CA ARG A 49 7.11 -7.75 2.59
C ARG A 49 7.20 -8.82 3.68
N ALA A 50 6.09 -9.46 4.03
CA ALA A 50 6.08 -10.54 5.00
C ALA A 50 6.97 -11.73 4.57
N LEU A 51 6.99 -12.04 3.28
CA LEU A 51 7.90 -13.05 2.75
C LEU A 51 9.34 -12.55 2.68
N MET A 52 9.57 -11.31 2.23
CA MET A 52 10.89 -10.67 2.13
C MET A 52 11.63 -10.63 3.47
N ALA A 53 10.92 -10.49 4.60
CA ALA A 53 11.48 -10.52 5.94
C ALA A 53 12.23 -11.84 6.26
N HIS A 54 12.04 -12.89 5.46
CA HIS A 54 12.74 -14.18 5.56
C HIS A 54 13.86 -14.34 4.52
N GLY A 55 14.31 -13.25 3.90
CA GLY A 55 15.35 -13.26 2.86
C GLY A 55 14.92 -14.11 1.65
N ASP A 56 15.81 -14.98 1.17
CA ASP A 56 15.53 -15.84 0.01
C ASP A 56 14.88 -17.18 0.37
N TYR A 57 14.68 -17.45 1.66
CA TYR A 57 14.11 -18.71 2.12
C TYR A 57 12.72 -19.02 1.53
N PRO A 58 11.82 -18.06 1.29
CA PRO A 58 10.53 -18.32 0.64
C PRO A 58 10.61 -19.00 -0.71
N ALA A 59 11.70 -18.80 -1.46
CA ALA A 59 11.93 -19.45 -2.76
C ALA A 59 12.90 -20.63 -2.71
N GLN A 60 13.41 -21.00 -1.54
CA GLN A 60 14.39 -22.08 -1.40
C GLN A 60 13.78 -23.45 -1.72
N GLY A 61 14.46 -24.23 -2.55
CA GLY A 61 14.01 -25.56 -2.95
C GLY A 61 12.80 -25.55 -3.90
N THR A 62 12.50 -24.38 -4.50
CA THR A 62 11.45 -24.23 -5.52
C THR A 62 12.02 -23.57 -6.77
N HIS A 63 11.39 -23.82 -7.90
CA HIS A 63 11.86 -23.32 -9.20
C HIS A 63 11.01 -22.18 -9.75
N CYS A 64 9.72 -22.17 -9.48
CA CYS A 64 8.74 -21.23 -10.01
C CYS A 64 8.81 -21.05 -11.54
N ASN A 65 9.20 -22.11 -12.26
CA ASN A 65 9.47 -22.06 -13.71
C ASN A 65 8.21 -21.78 -14.54
N SER A 66 7.05 -22.15 -14.04
CA SER A 66 5.75 -21.89 -14.68
C SER A 66 5.32 -20.43 -14.61
N LEU A 67 5.85 -19.65 -13.66
CA LEU A 67 5.56 -18.23 -13.57
C LEU A 67 6.07 -17.50 -14.81
N ARG A 68 5.23 -16.67 -15.38
CA ARG A 68 5.54 -15.78 -16.50
C ARG A 68 5.25 -14.31 -16.16
N LEU A 69 4.47 -14.04 -15.09
CA LEU A 69 4.09 -12.71 -14.67
C LEU A 69 3.88 -12.67 -13.16
N LEU A 70 4.34 -11.58 -12.55
CA LEU A 70 4.06 -11.21 -11.17
C LEU A 70 3.13 -10.00 -11.16
N GLY A 71 2.26 -9.92 -10.19
CA GLY A 71 1.37 -8.76 -10.03
C GLY A 71 1.34 -8.25 -8.60
N SER A 72 1.12 -6.95 -8.46
CA SER A 72 0.99 -6.24 -7.19
C SER A 72 -0.29 -5.42 -7.16
N VAL A 73 -0.97 -5.40 -6.02
CA VAL A 73 -2.27 -4.73 -5.85
C VAL A 73 -2.57 -4.37 -4.41
N GLY A 74 -3.39 -3.33 -4.23
CA GLY A 74 -4.04 -3.00 -2.96
C GLY A 74 -3.39 -1.86 -2.18
N GLU A 75 -2.11 -1.64 -2.37
CA GLU A 75 -1.35 -0.51 -1.84
C GLU A 75 -0.11 -0.26 -2.74
N PRO A 76 0.54 0.92 -2.66
CA PRO A 76 1.80 1.13 -3.36
C PRO A 76 2.87 0.14 -2.90
N ILE A 77 3.60 -0.43 -3.85
CA ILE A 77 4.75 -1.28 -3.55
C ILE A 77 6.02 -0.42 -3.47
N ASN A 78 6.79 -0.58 -2.38
CA ASN A 78 8.06 0.12 -2.28
C ASN A 78 9.13 -0.52 -3.19
N PRO A 79 10.14 0.25 -3.66
CA PRO A 79 11.15 -0.25 -4.60
C PRO A 79 11.91 -1.49 -4.11
N GLN A 80 12.21 -1.59 -2.80
CA GLN A 80 12.92 -2.73 -2.24
C GLN A 80 12.11 -4.02 -2.30
N ALA A 81 10.82 -3.97 -1.93
CA ALA A 81 9.93 -5.13 -2.03
C ALA A 81 9.68 -5.51 -3.49
N TRP A 82 9.59 -4.52 -4.40
CA TRP A 82 9.49 -4.74 -5.84
C TRP A 82 10.71 -5.49 -6.36
N GLN A 83 11.93 -5.02 -6.01
CA GLN A 83 13.17 -5.62 -6.46
C GLN A 83 13.32 -7.05 -5.93
N TRP A 84 13.07 -7.27 -4.62
CA TRP A 84 13.08 -8.61 -4.04
C TRP A 84 12.08 -9.55 -4.71
N TYR A 85 10.87 -9.07 -4.98
CA TYR A 85 9.83 -9.86 -5.64
C TYR A 85 10.24 -10.26 -7.05
N TYR A 86 10.85 -9.34 -7.79
CA TYR A 86 11.40 -9.58 -9.13
C TYR A 86 12.54 -10.62 -9.11
N GLU A 87 13.52 -10.43 -8.24
CA GLU A 87 14.72 -11.27 -8.19
C GLU A 87 14.45 -12.64 -7.56
N THR A 88 13.83 -12.66 -6.39
CA THR A 88 13.68 -13.88 -5.59
C THR A 88 12.55 -14.77 -6.10
N ILE A 89 11.35 -14.22 -6.26
CA ILE A 89 10.17 -15.00 -6.71
C ILE A 89 10.15 -15.09 -8.24
N GLY A 90 10.36 -13.98 -8.91
CA GLY A 90 10.33 -13.86 -10.37
C GLY A 90 11.56 -14.43 -11.08
N LYS A 91 12.62 -14.76 -10.31
CA LYS A 91 13.90 -15.26 -10.84
C LYS A 91 14.49 -14.34 -11.90
N SER A 92 14.35 -13.03 -11.73
CA SER A 92 14.80 -11.95 -12.63
C SER A 92 14.31 -12.10 -14.08
N ARG A 93 13.20 -12.80 -14.32
CA ARG A 93 12.63 -13.05 -15.65
C ARG A 93 11.16 -12.69 -15.79
N CYS A 94 10.41 -12.69 -14.68
CA CYS A 94 8.98 -12.38 -14.70
C CYS A 94 8.78 -10.87 -14.55
N PRO A 95 8.16 -10.18 -15.50
CA PRO A 95 7.82 -8.77 -15.31
C PRO A 95 6.85 -8.60 -14.14
N ILE A 96 6.99 -7.49 -13.40
CA ILE A 96 6.02 -7.10 -12.38
C ILE A 96 5.02 -6.12 -12.98
N VAL A 97 3.75 -6.47 -12.87
CA VAL A 97 2.61 -5.64 -13.23
C VAL A 97 2.02 -5.09 -11.94
N ASP A 98 2.46 -3.90 -11.55
CA ASP A 98 1.81 -3.16 -10.47
C ASP A 98 0.50 -2.57 -10.99
N THR A 99 -0.57 -2.63 -10.18
CA THR A 99 -1.89 -2.26 -10.64
C THR A 99 -2.53 -1.29 -9.67
N TRP A 100 -2.79 -0.07 -10.13
CA TRP A 100 -3.62 0.85 -9.38
C TRP A 100 -5.06 0.80 -9.86
N TRP A 101 -5.96 0.58 -8.93
CA TRP A 101 -7.41 0.60 -9.12
C TRP A 101 -8.13 0.65 -7.78
N GLN A 102 -9.42 0.86 -7.82
CA GLN A 102 -10.31 0.88 -6.66
C GLN A 102 -11.49 -0.07 -6.91
N THR A 103 -12.19 -0.48 -5.86
CA THR A 103 -13.42 -1.27 -6.00
C THR A 103 -14.41 -0.56 -6.93
N GLU A 104 -14.51 0.75 -6.80
CA GLU A 104 -15.42 1.62 -7.55
C GLU A 104 -15.00 1.85 -9.00
N THR A 105 -13.76 1.56 -9.35
CA THR A 105 -13.32 1.66 -10.76
C THR A 105 -13.68 0.42 -11.58
N GLY A 106 -14.04 -0.68 -10.92
CA GLY A 106 -14.46 -1.92 -11.58
C GLY A 106 -13.34 -2.70 -12.27
N GLY A 107 -12.15 -2.11 -12.41
CA GLY A 107 -10.99 -2.72 -13.04
C GLY A 107 -9.75 -1.82 -12.92
N ILE A 108 -8.66 -2.29 -13.52
CA ILE A 108 -7.35 -1.64 -13.46
C ILE A 108 -7.36 -0.35 -14.28
N MET A 109 -6.82 0.72 -13.70
CA MET A 109 -6.80 2.06 -14.27
C MET A 109 -5.40 2.51 -14.71
N ILE A 110 -4.38 2.21 -13.89
CA ILE A 110 -2.98 2.55 -14.15
C ILE A 110 -2.15 1.29 -13.92
N THR A 111 -1.33 0.91 -14.91
CA THR A 111 -0.56 -0.33 -14.87
C THR A 111 0.46 -0.39 -16.02
N PRO A 112 1.59 -1.08 -15.89
CA PRO A 112 2.45 -1.36 -17.03
C PRO A 112 1.87 -2.46 -17.91
N LEU A 113 2.17 -2.42 -19.20
CA LEU A 113 1.87 -3.51 -20.13
C LEU A 113 3.13 -4.40 -20.28
N PRO A 114 3.04 -5.70 -19.92
CA PRO A 114 4.18 -6.60 -20.01
C PRO A 114 4.78 -6.65 -21.44
N GLY A 115 6.09 -6.50 -21.54
CA GLY A 115 6.81 -6.49 -22.80
C GLY A 115 6.72 -5.21 -23.62
N VAL A 116 5.96 -4.21 -23.15
CA VAL A 116 5.77 -2.91 -23.85
C VAL A 116 6.27 -1.75 -22.98
N THR A 117 5.83 -1.72 -21.71
CA THR A 117 6.18 -0.63 -20.79
C THR A 117 7.50 -0.93 -20.10
N ALA A 118 8.46 0.00 -20.14
CA ALA A 118 9.67 -0.10 -19.31
C ALA A 118 9.26 -0.02 -17.82
N LEU A 119 9.73 -0.97 -17.02
CA LEU A 119 9.32 -1.04 -15.61
C LEU A 119 10.19 -0.13 -14.75
N LYS A 120 9.54 0.62 -13.86
CA LYS A 120 10.20 1.41 -12.80
C LYS A 120 9.74 0.88 -11.44
N PRO A 121 10.66 0.41 -10.56
CA PRO A 121 10.30 -0.13 -9.25
C PRO A 121 9.46 0.85 -8.42
N GLY A 122 8.24 0.45 -8.06
CA GLY A 122 7.30 1.27 -7.27
C GLY A 122 6.36 2.16 -8.07
N ALA A 123 6.52 2.29 -9.39
CA ALA A 123 5.59 3.03 -10.23
C ALA A 123 4.34 2.20 -10.58
N ALA A 124 3.15 2.80 -10.43
CA ALA A 124 1.93 2.24 -11.02
C ALA A 124 1.96 2.30 -12.55
N SER A 125 2.82 3.10 -13.13
CA SER A 125 3.22 3.24 -14.52
C SER A 125 2.30 4.11 -15.36
N MET A 126 1.62 3.54 -16.37
CA MET A 126 0.90 4.30 -17.40
C MET A 126 -0.60 4.08 -17.31
N PRO A 127 -1.41 5.03 -17.79
CA PRO A 127 -2.86 4.84 -17.89
C PRO A 127 -3.21 3.63 -18.74
N PHE A 128 -4.17 2.82 -18.27
CA PHE A 128 -4.73 1.76 -19.10
C PHE A 128 -5.59 2.34 -20.23
N PHE A 129 -5.86 1.54 -21.25
CA PHE A 129 -6.59 1.97 -22.45
C PHE A 129 -7.94 2.62 -22.10
N GLY A 130 -8.18 3.82 -22.65
CA GLY A 130 -9.39 4.59 -22.44
C GLY A 130 -9.48 5.34 -21.10
N ILE A 131 -8.51 5.20 -20.23
CA ILE A 131 -8.46 5.91 -18.94
C ILE A 131 -7.70 7.23 -19.11
N GLN A 132 -8.26 8.32 -18.57
CA GLN A 132 -7.71 9.67 -18.65
C GLN A 132 -7.43 10.24 -17.24
N PRO A 133 -6.36 9.78 -16.56
CA PRO A 133 -5.98 10.35 -15.29
C PRO A 133 -5.38 11.74 -15.46
N ALA A 134 -5.56 12.58 -14.45
CA ALA A 134 -4.87 13.85 -14.33
C ALA A 134 -4.38 14.05 -12.90
N VAL A 135 -3.27 14.76 -12.77
CA VAL A 135 -2.78 15.26 -11.48
C VAL A 135 -3.26 16.69 -11.35
N VAL A 136 -4.00 16.99 -10.28
CA VAL A 136 -4.57 18.33 -10.04
C VAL A 136 -4.09 18.92 -8.72
N ASP A 137 -4.08 20.23 -8.63
CA ASP A 137 -3.84 20.94 -7.38
C ASP A 137 -5.08 20.90 -6.46
N LYS A 138 -4.98 21.56 -5.31
CA LYS A 138 -6.08 21.65 -4.34
C LYS A 138 -7.34 22.39 -4.87
N HIS A 139 -7.22 23.14 -5.96
CA HIS A 139 -8.30 23.88 -6.60
C HIS A 139 -8.86 23.16 -7.83
N GLY A 140 -8.37 21.96 -8.15
CA GLY A 140 -8.78 21.19 -9.32
C GLY A 140 -8.13 21.61 -10.64
N GLN A 141 -7.11 22.50 -10.58
CA GLN A 141 -6.36 22.90 -11.77
C GLN A 141 -5.37 21.80 -12.15
N GLU A 142 -5.41 21.36 -13.41
CA GLU A 142 -4.50 20.33 -13.91
C GLU A 142 -3.04 20.83 -13.90
N LEU A 143 -2.18 20.02 -13.30
CA LEU A 143 -0.74 20.20 -13.30
C LEU A 143 -0.15 19.44 -14.49
N LEU A 144 0.46 20.16 -15.40
CA LEU A 144 1.09 19.60 -16.59
C LEU A 144 2.52 19.12 -16.31
N LEU A 145 3.04 18.23 -17.17
CA LEU A 145 4.40 17.67 -17.07
C LEU A 145 4.63 16.90 -15.76
N ALA A 146 5.87 16.89 -15.26
CA ALA A 146 6.19 16.34 -13.95
C ALA A 146 5.51 17.16 -12.85
N ALA A 147 4.72 16.49 -12.02
CA ALA A 147 3.92 17.17 -11.01
C ALA A 147 3.51 16.22 -9.88
N GLU A 148 3.19 16.79 -8.73
CA GLU A 148 2.61 16.09 -7.59
C GLU A 148 1.31 16.79 -7.16
N GLY A 149 0.27 16.01 -6.88
CA GLY A 149 -1.04 16.53 -6.51
C GLY A 149 -2.06 15.43 -6.23
N ASN A 150 -3.32 15.75 -6.40
CA ASN A 150 -4.42 14.80 -6.25
C ASN A 150 -4.68 14.10 -7.59
N LEU A 151 -4.93 12.79 -7.52
CA LEU A 151 -5.29 12.01 -8.69
C LEU A 151 -6.78 12.10 -8.97
N VAL A 152 -7.14 12.47 -10.19
CA VAL A 152 -8.51 12.46 -10.69
C VAL A 152 -8.59 11.70 -12.02
N ILE A 153 -9.79 11.22 -12.38
CA ILE A 153 -10.07 10.67 -13.71
C ILE A 153 -11.04 11.63 -14.39
N ARG A 154 -10.68 12.11 -15.58
CA ARG A 154 -11.41 13.18 -16.29
C ARG A 154 -12.73 12.73 -16.90
N ASP A 155 -12.74 11.53 -17.49
CA ASP A 155 -13.91 10.99 -18.16
C ASP A 155 -14.36 9.67 -17.54
N SER A 156 -15.63 9.34 -17.74
CA SER A 156 -16.20 8.06 -17.36
C SER A 156 -15.59 6.91 -18.18
N TRP A 157 -15.62 5.72 -17.63
CA TRP A 157 -15.16 4.48 -18.27
C TRP A 157 -16.17 3.34 -18.02
N PRO A 158 -16.16 2.26 -18.81
CA PRO A 158 -17.19 1.21 -18.71
C PRO A 158 -17.30 0.54 -17.34
N GLY A 159 -16.19 0.42 -16.59
CA GLY A 159 -16.14 -0.22 -15.27
C GLY A 159 -16.51 0.69 -14.10
N GLN A 160 -16.73 1.99 -14.34
CA GLN A 160 -17.06 2.95 -13.28
C GLN A 160 -18.31 2.54 -12.51
N ALA A 161 -18.24 2.55 -11.17
CA ALA A 161 -19.42 2.36 -10.33
C ALA A 161 -20.45 3.45 -10.60
N ARG A 162 -21.73 3.08 -10.61
CA ARG A 162 -22.84 4.00 -10.84
C ARG A 162 -23.45 4.53 -9.55
N THR A 163 -23.22 3.83 -8.46
CA THR A 163 -23.72 4.17 -7.13
C THR A 163 -23.10 3.24 -6.08
N VAL A 164 -23.34 3.53 -4.79
CA VAL A 164 -23.21 2.57 -3.70
C VAL A 164 -24.61 2.13 -3.25
N TYR A 165 -24.72 0.87 -2.86
CA TYR A 165 -26.02 0.29 -2.48
C TYR A 165 -26.70 1.07 -1.36
N GLY A 166 -27.93 1.51 -1.61
CA GLY A 166 -28.75 2.21 -0.63
C GLY A 166 -28.37 3.68 -0.35
N ASP A 167 -27.28 4.21 -0.94
CA ASP A 167 -26.83 5.57 -0.62
C ASP A 167 -26.14 6.25 -1.81
N HIS A 168 -26.93 6.66 -2.78
CA HIS A 168 -26.43 7.39 -3.96
C HIS A 168 -25.85 8.76 -3.60
N ALA A 169 -26.42 9.45 -2.64
CA ALA A 169 -25.94 10.76 -2.21
C ALA A 169 -24.49 10.69 -1.70
N ARG A 170 -24.17 9.67 -0.91
CA ARG A 170 -22.80 9.40 -0.45
C ARG A 170 -21.84 9.12 -1.61
N PHE A 171 -22.29 8.38 -2.63
CA PHE A 171 -21.47 8.13 -3.82
C PHE A 171 -21.08 9.44 -4.52
N ILE A 172 -22.05 10.31 -4.78
CA ILE A 172 -21.79 11.63 -5.37
C ILE A 172 -20.89 12.47 -4.48
N GLN A 173 -21.18 12.52 -3.18
CA GLN A 173 -20.39 13.29 -2.22
C GLN A 173 -18.93 12.82 -2.16
N THR A 174 -18.70 11.52 -2.22
CA THR A 174 -17.34 10.96 -2.06
C THR A 174 -16.48 11.18 -3.31
N TYR A 175 -17.05 11.00 -4.52
CA TYR A 175 -16.25 10.91 -5.73
C TYR A 175 -16.42 12.10 -6.68
N PHE A 176 -17.46 12.93 -6.52
CA PHE A 176 -17.79 13.99 -7.49
C PHE A 176 -18.02 15.38 -6.88
N SER A 177 -17.97 15.52 -5.56
CA SER A 177 -18.19 16.81 -4.91
C SER A 177 -16.93 17.66 -4.77
N THR A 178 -15.75 17.03 -4.78
CA THR A 178 -14.47 17.73 -4.56
C THR A 178 -14.02 18.51 -5.78
N TYR A 179 -14.14 17.89 -6.97
CA TYR A 179 -13.76 18.49 -8.25
C TYR A 179 -14.91 18.31 -9.26
N GLU A 180 -15.37 19.43 -9.80
CA GLU A 180 -16.49 19.42 -10.72
C GLU A 180 -16.19 18.62 -11.99
N ASN A 181 -17.13 17.73 -12.38
CA ASN A 181 -17.05 16.86 -13.56
C ASN A 181 -15.84 15.91 -13.62
N GLN A 182 -15.20 15.64 -12.49
CA GLN A 182 -14.06 14.72 -12.40
C GLN A 182 -14.30 13.69 -11.29
N TYR A 183 -13.91 12.44 -11.55
CA TYR A 183 -13.91 11.41 -10.52
C TYR A 183 -12.69 11.61 -9.61
N PHE A 184 -12.92 12.00 -8.36
CA PHE A 184 -11.88 12.14 -7.37
C PHE A 184 -11.54 10.79 -6.73
N THR A 185 -10.33 10.33 -6.91
CA THR A 185 -9.90 9.01 -6.41
C THR A 185 -9.66 8.98 -4.90
N GLY A 186 -9.42 10.12 -4.29
CA GLY A 186 -8.96 10.24 -2.90
C GLY A 186 -7.50 9.80 -2.71
N ASP A 187 -6.76 9.59 -3.80
CA ASP A 187 -5.34 9.25 -3.77
C ASP A 187 -4.49 10.44 -4.22
N GLY A 188 -3.34 10.62 -3.55
CA GLY A 188 -2.26 11.49 -4.01
C GLY A 188 -1.44 10.78 -5.10
N CYS A 189 -0.89 11.56 -6.00
CA CYS A 189 -0.13 11.04 -7.10
C CYS A 189 1.00 11.99 -7.52
N ARG A 190 2.14 11.44 -7.87
CA ARG A 190 3.21 12.13 -8.56
C ARG A 190 3.32 11.57 -9.98
N ARG A 191 3.45 12.45 -10.96
CA ARG A 191 3.81 12.08 -12.33
C ARG A 191 5.24 12.55 -12.58
N ASP A 192 6.11 11.65 -13.07
CA ASP A 192 7.50 11.97 -13.40
C ASP A 192 7.67 12.56 -14.82
N ASP A 193 8.91 12.93 -15.17
CA ASP A 193 9.24 13.53 -16.48
C ASP A 193 8.97 12.59 -17.66
N ASP A 194 9.00 11.27 -17.45
CA ASP A 194 8.68 10.26 -18.46
C ASP A 194 7.17 9.96 -18.54
N GLY A 195 6.34 10.63 -17.72
CA GLY A 195 4.90 10.48 -17.70
C GLY A 195 4.39 9.32 -16.83
N TYR A 196 5.27 8.67 -16.04
CA TYR A 196 4.87 7.59 -15.14
C TYR A 196 4.14 8.13 -13.91
N TYR A 197 3.09 7.43 -13.52
CA TYR A 197 2.28 7.73 -12.33
C TYR A 197 2.79 6.92 -11.13
N TRP A 198 2.97 7.63 -10.01
CA TRP A 198 3.38 7.11 -8.73
C TRP A 198 2.32 7.44 -7.70
N ILE A 199 1.69 6.43 -7.12
CA ILE A 199 0.69 6.66 -6.08
C ILE A 199 1.40 6.95 -4.76
N THR A 200 1.16 8.13 -4.20
CA THR A 200 1.85 8.59 -2.99
C THR A 200 1.06 8.28 -1.71
N GLY A 201 -0.13 7.71 -1.84
CA GLY A 201 -1.00 7.30 -0.75
C GLY A 201 -2.34 8.01 -0.78
N ARG A 202 -3.14 7.82 0.27
CA ARG A 202 -4.44 8.47 0.41
C ARG A 202 -4.29 9.95 0.75
N VAL A 203 -5.12 10.80 0.15
CA VAL A 203 -5.12 12.25 0.44
C VAL A 203 -5.52 12.53 1.90
N ASP A 204 -6.39 11.69 2.46
CA ASP A 204 -6.79 11.75 3.87
C ASP A 204 -5.74 11.16 4.84
N ASP A 205 -4.71 10.50 4.34
CA ASP A 205 -3.55 10.03 5.08
C ASP A 205 -2.33 10.97 4.93
N VAL A 206 -2.41 12.04 4.15
CA VAL A 206 -1.34 13.04 4.04
C VAL A 206 -1.23 13.84 5.34
N LEU A 207 -0.01 13.95 5.84
CA LEU A 207 0.31 14.71 7.06
C LEU A 207 0.65 16.17 6.71
N ASN A 208 0.21 17.09 7.57
CA ASN A 208 0.58 18.51 7.49
C ASN A 208 1.49 18.86 8.67
N VAL A 209 2.79 18.63 8.50
CA VAL A 209 3.79 18.84 9.54
C VAL A 209 4.46 20.20 9.31
N SER A 210 4.25 21.14 10.22
CA SER A 210 4.83 22.52 10.12
C SER A 210 4.56 23.18 8.76
N GLY A 211 3.38 22.96 8.17
CA GLY A 211 2.99 23.52 6.87
C GLY A 211 3.47 22.73 5.65
N HIS A 212 4.22 21.64 5.83
CA HIS A 212 4.64 20.76 4.74
C HIS A 212 3.71 19.56 4.63
N ARG A 213 3.35 19.20 3.40
CA ARG A 213 2.58 17.97 3.12
C ARG A 213 3.55 16.80 2.96
N LEU A 214 3.35 15.77 3.77
CA LEU A 214 4.15 14.55 3.76
C LEU A 214 3.24 13.35 3.49
N GLY A 215 3.59 12.54 2.51
CA GLY A 215 2.92 11.27 2.24
C GLY A 215 3.30 10.23 3.31
N THR A 216 2.29 9.61 3.94
CA THR A 216 2.57 8.54 4.91
C THR A 216 3.29 7.37 4.27
N ALA A 217 2.98 7.05 3.01
CA ALA A 217 3.59 5.95 2.27
C ALA A 217 5.11 6.13 2.07
N GLU A 218 5.59 7.37 1.89
CA GLU A 218 7.03 7.64 1.75
C GLU A 218 7.78 7.36 3.06
N ILE A 219 7.22 7.80 4.18
CA ILE A 219 7.80 7.55 5.51
C ILE A 219 7.76 6.05 5.84
N GLU A 220 6.65 5.37 5.54
CA GLU A 220 6.51 3.92 5.68
C GLU A 220 7.56 3.18 4.84
N SER A 221 7.76 3.61 3.60
CA SER A 221 8.77 3.03 2.70
C SER A 221 10.19 3.20 3.25
N ALA A 222 10.54 4.39 3.74
CA ALA A 222 11.83 4.64 4.35
C ALA A 222 12.04 3.77 5.60
N LEU A 223 11.02 3.61 6.45
CA LEU A 223 11.11 2.75 7.64
C LEU A 223 11.29 1.28 7.27
N VAL A 224 10.53 0.78 6.30
CA VAL A 224 10.61 -0.63 5.85
C VAL A 224 11.92 -0.94 5.12
N SER A 225 12.62 0.07 4.59
CA SER A 225 13.96 -0.12 4.01
C SER A 225 15.05 -0.36 5.08
N HIS A 226 14.75 -0.13 6.35
CA HIS A 226 15.67 -0.42 7.47
C HIS A 226 15.67 -1.92 7.79
N PRO A 227 16.86 -2.56 7.95
CA PRO A 227 16.98 -4.02 8.15
C PRO A 227 16.23 -4.58 9.37
N ALA A 228 15.98 -3.76 10.39
CA ALA A 228 15.29 -4.18 11.61
C ALA A 228 13.76 -4.09 11.53
N VAL A 229 13.20 -3.55 10.44
CA VAL A 229 11.77 -3.27 10.30
C VAL A 229 11.11 -4.26 9.35
N ALA A 230 10.11 -4.98 9.82
CA ALA A 230 9.28 -5.84 8.99
C ALA A 230 8.11 -5.07 8.36
N GLU A 231 7.42 -4.26 9.16
CA GLU A 231 6.28 -3.46 8.71
C GLU A 231 6.23 -2.13 9.46
N ALA A 232 5.69 -1.11 8.82
CA ALA A 232 5.43 0.18 9.44
C ALA A 232 4.09 0.75 8.96
N ALA A 233 3.41 1.48 9.85
CA ALA A 233 2.24 2.27 9.52
C ALA A 233 2.36 3.65 10.15
N VAL A 234 2.14 4.69 9.36
CA VAL A 234 2.30 6.08 9.75
C VAL A 234 0.94 6.76 9.82
N VAL A 235 0.71 7.52 10.88
CA VAL A 235 -0.47 8.36 11.06
C VAL A 235 -0.09 9.69 11.68
N GLY A 236 -0.94 10.71 11.46
CA GLY A 236 -0.82 11.99 12.16
C GLY A 236 -1.51 11.98 13.50
N TYR A 237 -0.98 12.77 14.42
CA TYR A 237 -1.63 13.12 15.69
C TYR A 237 -1.53 14.62 15.92
N ALA A 238 -2.39 15.18 16.77
CA ALA A 238 -2.34 16.60 17.11
C ALA A 238 -1.04 16.93 17.86
N HIS A 239 -0.31 17.94 17.41
CA HIS A 239 0.96 18.37 18.00
C HIS A 239 0.98 19.89 18.18
N ASP A 240 1.20 20.36 19.40
CA ASP A 240 1.04 21.78 19.80
C ASP A 240 1.87 22.75 18.97
N ILE A 241 3.08 22.35 18.55
CA ILE A 241 4.00 23.21 17.81
C ILE A 241 3.90 23.02 16.31
N LYS A 242 3.77 21.78 15.84
CA LYS A 242 3.84 21.41 14.42
C LYS A 242 2.46 21.39 13.74
N GLY A 243 1.38 21.54 14.49
CA GLY A 243 0.00 21.29 14.06
C GLY A 243 -0.30 19.81 13.99
N GLN A 244 0.45 19.06 13.20
CA GLN A 244 0.48 17.60 13.23
C GLN A 244 1.89 17.08 13.51
N GLY A 245 1.97 16.05 14.36
CA GLY A 245 3.16 15.22 14.56
C GLY A 245 3.03 13.89 13.83
N ILE A 246 4.15 13.21 13.68
CA ILE A 246 4.27 11.93 12.99
C ILE A 246 4.32 10.82 14.03
N TYR A 247 3.26 9.99 14.08
CA TYR A 247 3.18 8.80 14.92
C TYR A 247 3.35 7.56 14.07
N VAL A 248 4.30 6.72 14.42
CA VAL A 248 4.62 5.51 13.67
C VAL A 248 4.42 4.26 14.52
N PHE A 249 3.75 3.27 13.97
CA PHE A 249 3.66 1.92 14.51
C PHE A 249 4.58 1.01 13.71
N VAL A 250 5.52 0.33 14.39
CA VAL A 250 6.57 -0.47 13.74
C VAL A 250 6.54 -1.89 14.27
N SER A 251 6.52 -2.86 13.36
CA SER A 251 6.76 -4.26 13.69
C SER A 251 8.21 -4.63 13.34
N PRO A 252 9.00 -5.14 14.31
CA PRO A 252 10.38 -5.53 14.05
C PRO A 252 10.43 -6.85 13.25
N VAL A 253 11.55 -7.09 12.57
CA VAL A 253 11.82 -8.42 11.99
C VAL A 253 11.94 -9.47 13.10
N ALA A 254 11.65 -10.73 12.78
CA ALA A 254 11.70 -11.82 13.75
C ALA A 254 13.07 -11.94 14.41
N GLY A 255 13.10 -12.00 15.75
CA GLY A 255 14.33 -12.08 16.53
C GLY A 255 15.03 -10.75 16.81
N GLN A 256 14.54 -9.64 16.28
CA GLN A 256 15.09 -8.31 16.55
C GLN A 256 14.74 -7.85 17.97
N SER A 257 15.74 -7.49 18.75
CA SER A 257 15.54 -6.85 20.05
C SER A 257 15.24 -5.36 19.88
N VAL A 258 14.18 -4.91 20.53
CA VAL A 258 13.73 -3.51 20.52
C VAL A 258 14.27 -2.78 21.75
N ASN A 259 14.86 -1.59 21.52
CA ASN A 259 15.37 -0.71 22.58
C ASN A 259 15.40 0.75 22.09
N ASP A 260 15.74 1.68 22.99
CA ASP A 260 15.80 3.11 22.68
C ASP A 260 16.85 3.44 21.61
N ALA A 261 17.97 2.70 21.58
CA ALA A 261 19.00 2.90 20.56
C ALA A 261 18.50 2.59 19.16
N LEU A 262 17.74 1.52 18.97
CA LEU A 262 17.11 1.19 17.70
C LEU A 262 16.02 2.21 17.32
N THR A 263 15.27 2.72 18.29
CA THR A 263 14.28 3.77 18.06
C THR A 263 14.94 5.05 17.53
N LEU A 264 16.05 5.46 18.13
CA LEU A 264 16.83 6.61 17.68
C LEU A 264 17.47 6.36 16.29
N ASP A 265 17.93 5.14 16.03
CA ASP A 265 18.48 4.75 14.74
C ASP A 265 17.45 4.87 13.63
N LEU A 266 16.22 4.41 13.86
CA LEU A 266 15.11 4.58 12.91
C LEU A 266 14.75 6.06 12.65
N GLN A 267 14.75 6.90 13.68
CA GLN A 267 14.53 8.34 13.50
C GLN A 267 15.61 8.97 12.62
N ASN A 268 16.88 8.62 12.87
CA ASN A 268 18.01 9.08 12.07
C ASN A 268 17.97 8.53 10.64
N TRP A 269 17.55 7.28 10.49
CA TRP A 269 17.36 6.65 9.19
C TRP A 269 16.35 7.41 8.33
N VAL A 270 15.15 7.65 8.85
CA VAL A 270 14.12 8.43 8.12
C VAL A 270 14.61 9.85 7.82
N ARG A 271 15.30 10.49 8.77
CA ARG A 271 15.88 11.82 8.58
C ARG A 271 16.87 11.86 7.43
N LYS A 272 17.69 10.81 7.27
CA LYS A 272 18.68 10.69 6.19
C LYS A 272 18.05 10.35 4.86
N GLU A 273 17.14 9.40 4.84
CA GLU A 273 16.52 8.89 3.60
C GLU A 273 15.51 9.88 2.99
N LEU A 274 14.83 10.66 3.81
CA LEU A 274 13.82 11.63 3.36
C LEU A 274 14.20 13.06 3.71
N SER A 275 14.00 13.45 4.97
CA SER A 275 14.29 14.81 5.44
C SER A 275 14.13 14.94 6.96
N PRO A 276 14.68 16.01 7.57
CA PRO A 276 14.45 16.30 8.99
C PRO A 276 12.98 16.46 9.37
N ILE A 277 12.15 16.99 8.46
CA ILE A 277 10.73 17.24 8.73
C ILE A 277 9.89 15.96 8.72
N ALA A 278 10.34 14.93 8.02
CA ALA A 278 9.71 13.61 7.97
C ALA A 278 10.10 12.70 9.16
N THR A 279 10.98 13.17 10.04
CA THR A 279 11.43 12.39 11.20
C THR A 279 10.25 12.10 12.14
N PRO A 280 9.98 10.81 12.47
CA PRO A 280 8.92 10.45 13.41
C PRO A 280 9.10 11.09 14.77
N ASP A 281 8.03 11.66 15.33
CA ASP A 281 8.02 12.17 16.71
C ASP A 281 7.86 11.03 17.72
N ILE A 282 7.01 10.06 17.38
CA ILE A 282 6.70 8.90 18.21
C ILE A 282 6.84 7.64 17.37
N ILE A 283 7.61 6.67 17.88
CA ILE A 283 7.72 5.32 17.32
C ILE A 283 7.20 4.34 18.37
N GLN A 284 6.06 3.74 18.12
CA GLN A 284 5.49 2.68 18.94
C GLN A 284 5.81 1.32 18.32
N TRP A 285 6.57 0.52 19.04
CA TRP A 285 6.83 -0.86 18.65
C TRP A 285 5.63 -1.75 18.92
N THR A 286 5.34 -2.63 18.00
CA THR A 286 4.23 -3.59 18.11
C THR A 286 4.59 -4.92 17.47
N ARG A 287 3.97 -5.99 17.95
CA ARG A 287 4.16 -7.32 17.36
C ARG A 287 3.54 -7.41 15.96
N ASP A 288 2.39 -6.77 15.75
CA ASP A 288 1.65 -6.77 14.48
C ASP A 288 0.86 -5.48 14.34
N LEU A 289 0.38 -5.20 13.13
CA LEU A 289 -0.49 -4.07 12.80
C LEU A 289 -1.94 -4.54 12.66
N PRO A 290 -2.94 -3.69 12.95
CA PRO A 290 -4.35 -4.04 12.79
C PRO A 290 -4.66 -4.16 11.29
N LYS A 291 -4.95 -5.37 10.83
CA LYS A 291 -5.20 -5.68 9.42
C LYS A 291 -6.60 -6.27 9.24
N THR A 292 -7.17 -6.04 8.09
CA THR A 292 -8.32 -6.80 7.61
C THR A 292 -7.92 -8.25 7.32
N ARG A 293 -8.90 -9.14 7.18
CA ARG A 293 -8.65 -10.54 6.75
C ARG A 293 -7.96 -10.64 5.39
N SER A 294 -8.04 -9.61 4.55
CA SER A 294 -7.31 -9.52 3.28
C SER A 294 -5.89 -8.94 3.41
N GLY A 295 -5.41 -8.65 4.63
CA GLY A 295 -4.06 -8.13 4.90
C GLY A 295 -3.90 -6.62 4.81
N LYS A 296 -4.97 -5.85 4.53
CA LYS A 296 -4.91 -4.38 4.44
C LYS A 296 -4.85 -3.77 5.86
N ILE A 297 -3.87 -2.89 6.10
CA ILE A 297 -3.71 -2.16 7.36
C ILE A 297 -4.90 -1.21 7.56
N MET A 298 -5.50 -1.27 8.75
CA MET A 298 -6.64 -0.45 9.13
C MET A 298 -6.18 0.87 9.78
N ARG A 299 -5.62 1.78 8.97
CA ARG A 299 -5.07 3.08 9.44
C ARG A 299 -6.07 3.91 10.24
N ARG A 300 -7.36 3.77 9.96
CA ARG A 300 -8.41 4.43 10.74
C ARG A 300 -8.33 4.10 12.24
N ILE A 301 -8.05 2.84 12.59
CA ILE A 301 -7.88 2.41 13.97
C ILE A 301 -6.61 3.02 14.57
N LEU A 302 -5.50 2.98 13.84
CA LEU A 302 -4.23 3.55 14.27
C LEU A 302 -4.33 5.07 14.52
N ARG A 303 -5.03 5.80 13.66
CA ARG A 303 -5.30 7.24 13.87
C ARG A 303 -6.08 7.50 15.15
N LYS A 304 -7.09 6.70 15.45
CA LYS A 304 -7.87 6.81 16.67
C LYS A 304 -7.03 6.53 17.93
N ILE A 305 -6.14 5.55 17.86
CA ILE A 305 -5.20 5.25 18.94
C ILE A 305 -4.21 6.41 19.13
N ALA A 306 -3.63 6.91 18.05
CA ALA A 306 -2.70 8.03 18.09
C ALA A 306 -3.36 9.35 18.54
N ALA A 307 -4.65 9.52 18.31
CA ALA A 307 -5.43 10.67 18.79
C ALA A 307 -6.00 10.51 20.23
N ASN A 308 -5.74 9.38 20.90
CA ASN A 308 -6.37 9.02 22.19
C ASN A 308 -7.90 8.89 22.13
N GLU A 309 -8.48 8.60 20.96
CA GLU A 309 -9.92 8.42 20.72
C GLU A 309 -10.29 6.91 20.64
N HIS A 310 -9.62 6.07 21.38
CA HIS A 310 -9.72 4.61 21.29
C HIS A 310 -11.06 4.04 21.76
N ASP A 311 -11.89 4.83 22.43
CA ASP A 311 -13.27 4.44 22.80
C ASP A 311 -14.24 4.46 21.58
N GLN A 312 -13.82 5.03 20.46
CA GLN A 312 -14.63 5.23 19.25
C GLN A 312 -13.99 4.64 18.00
N LEU A 313 -13.52 3.41 18.07
CA LEU A 313 -12.81 2.75 16.94
C LEU A 313 -13.69 2.49 15.71
N GLY A 314 -15.02 2.55 15.87
CA GLY A 314 -15.98 2.20 14.82
C GLY A 314 -15.99 0.71 14.50
N ASP A 315 -16.39 0.33 13.28
CA ASP A 315 -16.52 -1.08 12.90
C ASP A 315 -15.15 -1.79 12.86
N VAL A 316 -15.00 -2.79 13.71
CA VAL A 316 -13.82 -3.66 13.83
C VAL A 316 -14.07 -5.11 13.37
N SER A 317 -15.27 -5.40 12.84
CA SER A 317 -15.70 -6.76 12.47
C SER A 317 -14.85 -7.41 11.38
N THR A 318 -14.13 -6.62 10.60
CA THR A 318 -13.26 -7.07 9.51
C THR A 318 -11.82 -7.34 9.94
N LEU A 319 -11.46 -7.09 11.22
CA LEU A 319 -10.13 -7.37 11.75
C LEU A 319 -9.81 -8.87 11.66
N ALA A 320 -8.60 -9.16 11.25
CA ALA A 320 -8.07 -10.52 11.26
C ALA A 320 -7.81 -11.00 12.71
N ASP A 321 -7.24 -10.14 13.53
CA ASP A 321 -6.95 -10.38 14.95
C ASP A 321 -7.30 -9.13 15.78
N PRO A 322 -8.41 -9.14 16.54
CA PRO A 322 -8.79 -8.03 17.41
C PRO A 322 -7.82 -7.78 18.58
N SER A 323 -7.08 -8.79 19.05
CA SER A 323 -6.14 -8.65 20.19
C SER A 323 -5.00 -7.69 19.91
N VAL A 324 -4.65 -7.50 18.65
CA VAL A 324 -3.64 -6.51 18.22
C VAL A 324 -4.05 -5.09 18.63
N VAL A 325 -5.32 -4.76 18.51
CA VAL A 325 -5.85 -3.42 18.86
C VAL A 325 -5.75 -3.18 20.36
N GLU A 326 -6.10 -4.15 21.18
CA GLU A 326 -5.99 -4.07 22.63
C GLU A 326 -4.53 -3.84 23.08
N SER A 327 -3.61 -4.59 22.46
CA SER A 327 -2.17 -4.43 22.71
C SER A 327 -1.66 -3.03 22.31
N LEU A 328 -2.10 -2.49 21.17
CA LEU A 328 -1.71 -1.16 20.72
C LEU A 328 -2.22 -0.07 21.66
N ILE A 329 -3.46 -0.17 22.14
CA ILE A 329 -4.03 0.77 23.11
C ILE A 329 -3.28 0.72 24.44
N ALA A 330 -3.00 -0.48 24.95
CA ALA A 330 -2.30 -0.66 26.23
C ALA A 330 -0.89 -0.07 26.21
N ASN A 331 -0.19 -0.16 25.08
CA ASN A 331 1.20 0.26 24.91
C ASN A 331 1.38 1.63 24.22
N ARG A 332 0.30 2.42 24.08
CA ARG A 332 0.41 3.74 23.44
C ARG A 332 1.31 4.70 24.20
N LEU A 333 2.07 5.52 23.46
CA LEU A 333 3.10 6.41 24.02
C LEU A 333 2.64 7.86 24.24
N ASN A 334 1.51 8.27 23.70
CA ASN A 334 0.93 9.61 23.76
C ASN A 334 -0.18 9.69 24.83
N ARG A 335 0.09 9.26 26.05
CA ARG A 335 -0.86 9.29 27.19
C ARG A 335 -1.04 10.69 27.74
#